data_d4b9d2d392f3b84cc8704a0aa03837df
#
_entry.id   d4b9d2d392f3b84cc8704a0aa03837df
#
_cell.length_a   1.000
_cell.length_b   1.000
_cell.length_c   1.000
_cell.angle_alpha   90.00
_cell.angle_beta   90.00
_cell.angle_gamma   90.00
#
_symmetry.space_group_name_H-M   'P 1'
#
loop_
_entity.id
_entity.type
_entity.pdbx_description
1 polymer ?
#
loop_
_entity_poly.entity_id
_entity_poly.type
_entity_poly.pdbx_seq_one_letter_code
_entity_poly.pdbx_strand_id
1 'polypeptide(L)'
;MSVYNDKFRKARRDCSPYLFHFVNGDDNDPMGTMYTILKELKLKSKNEYICFSASPLTSIGRFFETNVNRTGKPMYQPFGIGFSRDVLVRDFGARNVIYYDDSESNLIPENLKWRALRLNVDSYDFEYLREWRIKGGEFDFSKFPKEHVIVIAPNLQKLNDLVIVHDYEFRPIIDYMNGSITPDFEEVFKREWKGFTVDSAEDFIDDFAISGSTATQIIGQDMLDKLLESVPLYLSSPKK
;
A
#
# COMPACT_ATOMS: atom_id res chain seq x y z
N MET A 1 2.21 22.77 6.51
CA MET A 1 2.16 22.52 5.04
C MET A 1 1.60 23.72 4.32
N SER A 2 2.11 24.08 3.13
CA SER A 2 1.61 25.24 2.39
C SER A 2 0.21 24.94 1.83
N VAL A 3 -0.74 25.88 2.00
CA VAL A 3 -2.11 25.82 1.42
C VAL A 3 -2.08 25.60 -0.10
N TYR A 4 -1.01 26.03 -0.76
CA TYR A 4 -0.75 25.80 -2.18
C TYR A 4 -0.60 24.31 -2.52
N ASN A 5 0.14 23.56 -1.71
CA ASN A 5 0.35 22.14 -1.93
C ASN A 5 -0.94 21.30 -1.77
N ASP A 6 -1.83 21.66 -0.84
CA ASP A 6 -3.10 20.96 -0.65
C ASP A 6 -4.05 21.13 -1.83
N LYS A 7 -4.12 22.34 -2.40
CA LYS A 7 -4.91 22.59 -3.60
C LYS A 7 -4.39 21.84 -4.82
N PHE A 8 -3.08 21.77 -5.01
CA PHE A 8 -2.46 21.03 -6.10
C PHE A 8 -2.66 19.51 -5.96
N ARG A 9 -2.57 18.98 -4.77
CA ARG A 9 -2.83 17.56 -4.49
C ARG A 9 -4.25 17.17 -4.82
N LYS A 10 -5.24 17.97 -4.38
CA LYS A 10 -6.66 17.75 -4.68
C LYS A 10 -6.96 17.82 -6.18
N ALA A 11 -6.16 18.55 -6.94
CA ALA A 11 -6.27 18.62 -8.39
C ALA A 11 -5.66 17.43 -9.13
N ARG A 12 -4.67 16.72 -8.51
CA ARG A 12 -3.98 15.57 -9.11
C ARG A 12 -4.69 14.26 -8.75
N ARG A 13 -5.79 13.98 -9.44
CA ARG A 13 -6.57 12.74 -9.29
C ARG A 13 -5.91 11.51 -9.92
N ASP A 14 -4.91 11.74 -10.73
CA ASP A 14 -4.14 10.74 -11.45
C ASP A 14 -2.99 10.14 -10.63
N CYS A 15 -2.72 10.64 -9.43
CA CYS A 15 -1.65 10.16 -8.55
C CYS A 15 -2.19 9.88 -7.15
N SER A 16 -1.82 8.75 -6.59
CA SER A 16 -2.09 8.43 -5.19
C SER A 16 -1.29 9.33 -4.23
N PRO A 17 -1.84 9.67 -3.04
CA PRO A 17 -1.07 10.24 -1.94
C PRO A 17 -0.14 9.22 -1.29
N TYR A 18 -0.32 7.94 -1.58
CA TYR A 18 0.52 6.84 -1.16
C TYR A 18 1.39 6.33 -2.30
N LEU A 19 2.54 5.81 -1.95
CA LEU A 19 3.40 5.03 -2.82
C LEU A 19 3.29 3.56 -2.41
N PHE A 20 2.89 2.71 -3.36
CA PHE A 20 2.58 1.30 -3.12
C PHE A 20 3.72 0.39 -3.56
N HIS A 21 4.06 -0.57 -2.71
CA HIS A 21 4.94 -1.68 -3.05
C HIS A 21 4.12 -2.97 -3.01
N PHE A 22 4.07 -3.69 -4.14
CA PHE A 22 3.31 -4.92 -4.29
C PHE A 22 4.22 -6.14 -4.29
N VAL A 23 3.69 -7.26 -3.81
CA VAL A 23 4.36 -8.56 -3.89
C VAL A 23 4.45 -9.00 -5.35
N ASN A 24 5.56 -9.62 -5.74
CA ASN A 24 5.79 -10.10 -7.10
C ASN A 24 4.74 -11.14 -7.52
N GLY A 25 4.37 -11.12 -8.79
CA GLY A 25 3.36 -12.02 -9.34
C GLY A 25 3.75 -13.49 -9.37
N ASP A 26 5.04 -13.80 -9.36
CA ASP A 26 5.58 -15.17 -9.31
C ASP A 26 5.82 -15.69 -7.88
N ASP A 27 5.46 -14.91 -6.85
CA ASP A 27 5.52 -15.34 -5.46
C ASP A 27 4.45 -16.42 -5.20
N ASN A 28 4.90 -17.56 -4.70
CA ASN A 28 4.01 -18.69 -4.41
C ASN A 28 3.32 -18.57 -3.04
N ASP A 29 3.82 -17.71 -2.16
CA ASP A 29 3.25 -17.43 -0.83
C ASP A 29 3.22 -15.91 -0.55
N PRO A 30 2.39 -15.15 -1.26
CA PRO A 30 2.34 -13.69 -1.09
C PRO A 30 1.87 -13.26 0.31
N MET A 31 1.07 -14.10 0.97
CA MET A 31 0.62 -13.87 2.34
C MET A 31 1.77 -13.98 3.33
N GLY A 32 2.58 -15.05 3.24
CA GLY A 32 3.77 -15.25 4.06
C GLY A 32 4.83 -14.17 3.81
N THR A 33 4.98 -13.73 2.56
CA THR A 33 5.84 -12.60 2.22
C THR A 33 5.38 -11.31 2.88
N MET A 34 4.08 -10.99 2.84
CA MET A 34 3.54 -9.81 3.54
C MET A 34 3.70 -9.91 5.05
N TYR A 35 3.44 -11.09 5.62
CA TYR A 35 3.65 -11.31 7.06
C TYR A 35 5.12 -11.05 7.45
N THR A 36 6.07 -11.53 6.65
CA THR A 36 7.51 -11.31 6.87
C THR A 36 7.87 -9.82 6.78
N ILE A 37 7.35 -9.11 5.78
CA ILE A 37 7.55 -7.66 5.61
C ILE A 37 7.04 -6.90 6.85
N LEU A 38 5.85 -7.21 7.33
CA LEU A 38 5.25 -6.54 8.49
C LEU A 38 5.96 -6.88 9.80
N LYS A 39 6.45 -8.12 9.94
CA LYS A 39 7.20 -8.57 11.12
C LYS A 39 8.60 -7.95 11.19
N GLU A 40 9.30 -7.91 10.05
CA GLU A 40 10.66 -7.37 9.97
C GLU A 40 10.68 -5.84 9.83
N LEU A 41 9.56 -5.23 9.47
CA LEU A 41 9.43 -3.82 9.12
C LEU A 41 10.40 -3.39 8.01
N LYS A 42 10.59 -4.27 7.01
CA LYS A 42 11.56 -4.08 5.95
C LYS A 42 11.04 -4.52 4.59
N LEU A 43 11.34 -3.72 3.57
CA LEU A 43 11.27 -4.13 2.18
C LEU A 43 12.67 -4.48 1.69
N LYS A 44 12.79 -5.58 0.95
CA LYS A 44 14.06 -6.06 0.38
C LYS A 44 13.93 -6.23 -1.13
N SER A 45 14.95 -5.86 -1.87
CA SER A 45 15.03 -6.02 -3.31
C SER A 45 16.37 -6.64 -3.71
N LYS A 46 16.36 -7.39 -4.81
CA LYS A 46 17.58 -7.87 -5.47
C LYS A 46 18.30 -6.75 -6.23
N ASN A 47 17.60 -5.64 -6.48
CA ASN A 47 18.14 -4.46 -7.13
C ASN A 47 18.76 -3.49 -6.11
N GLU A 48 19.50 -2.53 -6.57
CA GLU A 48 20.05 -1.43 -5.76
C GLU A 48 19.01 -0.37 -5.40
N TYR A 49 17.71 -0.69 -5.52
CA TYR A 49 16.60 0.21 -5.21
C TYR A 49 15.33 -0.58 -4.89
N ILE A 50 14.45 0.05 -4.13
CA ILE A 50 13.08 -0.41 -3.87
C ILE A 50 12.13 0.39 -4.76
N CYS A 51 11.27 -0.30 -5.51
CA CYS A 51 10.27 0.29 -6.40
C CYS A 51 8.94 0.49 -5.69
N PHE A 52 8.25 1.57 -6.07
CA PHE A 52 6.90 1.88 -5.62
C PHE A 52 6.08 2.39 -6.81
N SER A 53 4.77 2.17 -6.77
CA SER A 53 3.80 2.74 -7.70
C SER A 53 3.07 3.92 -7.07
N ALA A 54 2.90 5.01 -7.81
CA ALA A 54 2.04 6.14 -7.43
C ALA A 54 0.68 6.11 -8.13
N SER A 55 0.36 5.03 -8.85
CA SER A 55 -0.94 4.86 -9.48
C SER A 55 -2.04 4.71 -8.43
N PRO A 56 -3.23 5.29 -8.64
CA PRO A 56 -4.36 5.09 -7.74
C PRO A 56 -4.74 3.61 -7.62
N LEU A 57 -5.12 3.15 -6.43
CA LEU A 57 -5.56 1.76 -6.22
C LEU A 57 -6.74 1.38 -7.11
N THR A 58 -7.65 2.32 -7.37
CA THR A 58 -8.78 2.16 -8.31
C THR A 58 -8.36 1.88 -9.76
N SER A 59 -7.13 2.22 -10.13
CA SER A 59 -6.56 1.89 -11.44
C SER A 59 -5.79 0.57 -11.40
N ILE A 60 -5.35 0.15 -10.23
CA ILE A 60 -4.48 -1.03 -10.04
C ILE A 60 -5.29 -2.33 -9.96
N GLY A 61 -6.57 -2.30 -9.55
CA GLY A 61 -7.40 -3.51 -9.49
C GLY A 61 -7.39 -4.24 -10.83
N ARG A 62 -7.76 -3.59 -11.91
CA ARG A 62 -7.68 -4.14 -13.28
C ARG A 62 -6.28 -4.58 -13.69
N PHE A 63 -5.29 -4.04 -13.05
CA PHE A 63 -3.89 -4.26 -13.34
C PHE A 63 -3.40 -5.64 -12.89
N PHE A 64 -3.88 -6.15 -11.77
CA PHE A 64 -3.56 -7.50 -11.30
C PHE A 64 -4.06 -8.58 -12.24
N GLU A 65 -5.17 -8.33 -12.94
CA GLU A 65 -5.77 -9.27 -13.88
C GLU A 65 -5.16 -9.20 -15.28
N THR A 66 -4.87 -8.00 -15.76
CA THR A 66 -4.49 -7.76 -17.15
C THR A 66 -2.99 -7.72 -17.39
N ASN A 67 -2.20 -7.45 -16.34
CA ASN A 67 -0.77 -7.27 -16.49
C ASN A 67 -0.01 -8.55 -16.22
N VAL A 68 0.20 -9.29 -17.30
CA VAL A 68 0.98 -10.52 -17.26
C VAL A 68 2.38 -10.28 -17.82
N ASN A 69 3.37 -10.93 -17.22
CA ASN A 69 4.72 -10.95 -17.75
C ASN A 69 4.81 -11.78 -19.05
N ARG A 70 5.99 -11.85 -19.66
CA ARG A 70 6.22 -12.63 -20.89
C ARG A 70 5.86 -14.11 -20.79
N THR A 71 5.73 -14.66 -19.58
CA THR A 71 5.37 -16.06 -19.33
C THR A 71 3.89 -16.25 -19.05
N GLY A 72 3.08 -15.20 -19.17
CA GLY A 72 1.63 -15.22 -18.88
C GLY A 72 1.28 -15.21 -17.37
N LYS A 73 2.26 -14.99 -16.50
CA LYS A 73 2.01 -14.84 -15.06
C LYS A 73 1.73 -13.39 -14.70
N PRO A 74 0.88 -13.12 -13.69
CA PRO A 74 0.68 -11.76 -13.17
C PRO A 74 2.03 -11.11 -12.83
N MET A 75 2.17 -9.81 -13.06
CA MET A 75 3.38 -9.08 -12.66
C MET A 75 3.41 -8.84 -11.15
N TYR A 76 2.24 -8.66 -10.54
CA TYR A 76 2.08 -8.41 -9.12
C TYR A 76 0.95 -9.25 -8.55
N GLN A 77 1.07 -9.60 -7.27
CA GLN A 77 -0.02 -10.15 -6.48
C GLN A 77 -0.83 -8.99 -5.85
N PRO A 78 -2.13 -9.19 -5.55
CA PRO A 78 -2.98 -8.20 -4.89
C PRO A 78 -2.68 -8.08 -3.38
N PHE A 79 -1.40 -8.16 -3.03
CA PHE A 79 -0.86 -7.95 -1.71
C PHE A 79 0.20 -6.87 -1.77
N GLY A 80 0.19 -5.94 -0.83
CA GLY A 80 1.15 -4.86 -0.83
C GLY A 80 1.11 -3.99 0.42
N ILE A 81 1.96 -3.00 0.41
CA ILE A 81 2.06 -2.00 1.47
C ILE A 81 2.18 -0.61 0.84
N GLY A 82 1.44 0.33 1.36
CA GLY A 82 1.45 1.73 0.93
C GLY A 82 2.00 2.64 2.00
N PHE A 83 2.80 3.61 1.59
CA PHE A 83 3.42 4.62 2.46
C PHE A 83 3.00 6.01 2.02
N SER A 84 2.71 6.91 2.95
CA SER A 84 2.45 8.31 2.63
C SER A 84 3.60 8.87 1.77
N ARG A 85 3.25 9.30 0.54
CA ARG A 85 4.23 9.79 -0.44
C ARG A 85 5.08 10.92 0.11
N ASP A 86 4.48 11.84 0.85
CA ASP A 86 5.20 13.01 1.34
C ASP A 86 6.24 12.68 2.40
N VAL A 87 5.89 11.77 3.30
CA VAL A 87 6.82 11.27 4.32
C VAL A 87 7.94 10.51 3.62
N LEU A 88 7.59 9.62 2.67
CA LEU A 88 8.58 8.82 1.95
C LEU A 88 9.56 9.68 1.14
N VAL A 89 9.07 10.75 0.53
CA VAL A 89 9.89 11.69 -0.27
C VAL A 89 10.77 12.57 0.60
N ARG A 90 10.19 13.13 1.68
CA ARG A 90 10.89 14.10 2.53
C ARG A 90 11.91 13.44 3.43
N ASP A 91 11.52 12.32 4.07
CA ASP A 91 12.28 11.77 5.18
C ASP A 91 13.09 10.52 4.77
N PHE A 92 12.70 9.84 3.69
CA PHE A 92 13.35 8.61 3.21
C PHE A 92 13.93 8.70 1.79
N GLY A 93 13.84 9.86 1.16
CA GLY A 93 14.52 10.13 -0.10
C GLY A 93 13.93 9.45 -1.33
N ALA A 94 12.64 9.05 -1.31
CA ALA A 94 11.99 8.53 -2.50
C ALA A 94 11.98 9.55 -3.64
N ARG A 95 12.23 9.08 -4.87
CA ARG A 95 12.23 9.91 -6.09
C ARG A 95 11.50 9.17 -7.21
N ASN A 96 10.78 9.92 -8.04
CA ASN A 96 10.20 9.40 -9.27
C ASN A 96 11.28 8.95 -10.24
N VAL A 97 10.98 7.95 -11.07
CA VAL A 97 11.89 7.51 -12.14
C VAL A 97 12.07 8.61 -13.20
N ILE A 98 13.15 8.52 -13.92
CA ILE A 98 13.46 9.33 -15.11
C ILE A 98 13.31 8.39 -16.29
N TYR A 99 12.28 8.60 -17.11
CA TYR A 99 12.15 7.89 -18.38
C TYR A 99 13.12 8.48 -19.39
N TYR A 100 13.77 7.62 -20.14
CA TYR A 100 14.72 8.02 -21.17
C TYR A 100 14.62 7.14 -22.41
N ASP A 101 14.91 7.72 -23.56
CA ASP A 101 15.11 7.02 -24.83
C ASP A 101 16.56 6.50 -24.95
N ASP A 102 16.76 5.50 -25.80
CA ASP A 102 18.10 4.90 -26.02
C ASP A 102 19.16 5.93 -26.43
N SER A 103 18.78 6.94 -27.21
CA SER A 103 19.67 8.03 -27.61
C SER A 103 20.15 8.89 -26.44
N GLU A 104 19.41 8.89 -25.33
CA GLU A 104 19.67 9.69 -24.13
C GLU A 104 20.47 8.91 -23.06
N SER A 105 20.70 7.61 -23.26
CA SER A 105 21.32 6.74 -22.24
C SER A 105 22.66 7.26 -21.72
N ASN A 106 23.46 7.86 -22.61
CA ASN A 106 24.76 8.44 -22.28
C ASN A 106 24.68 9.81 -21.56
N LEU A 107 23.49 10.44 -21.57
CA LEU A 107 23.26 11.73 -20.92
C LEU A 107 22.89 11.58 -19.46
N ILE A 108 22.55 10.35 -19.00
CA ILE A 108 22.14 10.09 -17.64
C ILE A 108 23.40 9.95 -16.75
N PRO A 109 23.59 10.86 -15.79
CA PRO A 109 24.71 10.78 -14.84
C PRO A 109 24.66 9.46 -14.04
N GLU A 110 25.83 8.91 -13.71
CA GLU A 110 25.98 7.64 -12.99
C GLU A 110 25.20 7.64 -11.64
N ASN A 111 25.24 8.76 -10.92
CA ASN A 111 24.53 8.91 -9.65
C ASN A 111 23.00 8.96 -9.77
N LEU A 112 22.43 9.05 -11.00
CA LEU A 112 21.00 9.03 -11.27
C LEU A 112 20.52 7.73 -11.94
N LYS A 113 21.43 6.84 -12.36
CA LYS A 113 21.08 5.59 -13.03
C LYS A 113 20.13 4.71 -12.24
N TRP A 114 20.21 4.70 -10.90
CA TRP A 114 19.31 3.93 -10.05
C TRP A 114 17.84 4.30 -10.20
N ARG A 115 17.55 5.50 -10.71
CA ARG A 115 16.17 5.97 -10.98
C ARG A 115 15.87 6.14 -12.46
N ALA A 116 16.78 5.77 -13.34
CA ALA A 116 16.56 5.81 -14.77
C ALA A 116 15.81 4.55 -15.23
N LEU A 117 14.81 4.71 -16.07
CA LEU A 117 14.03 3.65 -16.67
C LEU A 117 13.87 3.91 -18.16
N ARG A 118 14.35 2.94 -18.96
CA ARG A 118 14.23 3.02 -20.42
C ARG A 118 12.77 2.98 -20.83
N LEU A 119 12.35 3.97 -21.59
CA LEU A 119 11.03 3.99 -22.23
C LEU A 119 11.09 3.12 -23.49
N ASN A 120 10.22 2.14 -23.57
CA ASN A 120 10.08 1.29 -24.76
C ASN A 120 8.60 1.06 -25.05
N VAL A 121 8.02 2.01 -25.77
CA VAL A 121 6.59 2.04 -26.11
C VAL A 121 6.13 0.84 -26.95
N ASP A 122 7.06 0.19 -27.69
CA ASP A 122 6.74 -0.96 -28.54
C ASP A 122 6.73 -2.29 -27.78
N SER A 123 7.31 -2.35 -26.57
CA SER A 123 7.42 -3.60 -25.82
C SER A 123 6.96 -3.52 -24.37
N TYR A 124 7.30 -2.46 -23.66
CA TYR A 124 6.96 -2.27 -22.25
C TYR A 124 6.80 -0.78 -21.95
N ASP A 125 5.58 -0.37 -21.77
CA ASP A 125 5.25 0.93 -21.21
C ASP A 125 4.96 0.77 -19.71
N PHE A 126 5.89 1.19 -18.86
CA PHE A 126 5.71 1.21 -17.41
C PHE A 126 5.23 2.58 -16.89
N GLU A 127 4.90 3.51 -17.76
CA GLU A 127 4.45 4.86 -17.39
C GLU A 127 3.19 4.83 -16.53
N TYR A 128 2.31 3.85 -16.76
CA TYR A 128 1.10 3.65 -15.97
C TYR A 128 1.38 3.34 -14.49
N LEU A 129 2.55 2.76 -14.13
CA LEU A 129 2.97 2.53 -12.75
C LEU A 129 3.30 3.82 -12.01
N ARG A 130 3.67 4.88 -12.75
CA ARG A 130 4.17 6.12 -12.14
C ARG A 130 5.22 5.82 -11.08
N GLU A 131 6.24 5.09 -11.52
CA GLU A 131 7.21 4.45 -10.64
C GLU A 131 8.03 5.47 -9.85
N TRP A 132 8.22 5.16 -8.59
CA TRP A 132 9.10 5.84 -7.65
C TRP A 132 10.11 4.85 -7.10
N ARG A 133 11.27 5.32 -6.71
CA ARG A 133 12.33 4.48 -6.15
C ARG A 133 12.93 5.10 -4.90
N ILE A 134 13.36 4.23 -3.97
CA ILE A 134 14.31 4.55 -2.90
C ILE A 134 15.61 3.85 -3.24
N LYS A 135 16.73 4.58 -3.16
CA LYS A 135 18.06 4.00 -3.39
C LYS A 135 18.43 3.06 -2.26
N GLY A 136 18.97 1.89 -2.61
CA GLY A 136 19.36 0.84 -1.68
C GLY A 136 18.53 -0.44 -1.87
N GLY A 137 19.12 -1.59 -1.62
CA GLY A 137 18.47 -2.90 -1.72
C GLY A 137 17.55 -3.23 -0.53
N GLU A 138 17.52 -2.39 0.49
CA GLU A 138 16.68 -2.54 1.68
C GLU A 138 16.08 -1.19 2.06
N PHE A 139 14.80 -1.21 2.47
CA PHE A 139 14.09 -0.09 3.08
C PHE A 139 13.55 -0.52 4.44
N ASP A 140 14.18 -0.06 5.50
CA ASP A 140 13.75 -0.24 6.88
C ASP A 140 12.73 0.86 7.23
N PHE A 141 11.47 0.47 7.46
CA PHE A 141 10.39 1.37 7.80
C PHE A 141 9.98 1.31 9.28
N SER A 142 10.82 0.75 10.16
CA SER A 142 10.56 0.70 11.60
C SER A 142 10.37 2.09 12.22
N LYS A 143 10.99 3.11 11.61
CA LYS A 143 10.84 4.53 12.02
C LYS A 143 9.77 5.29 11.25
N PHE A 144 9.08 4.63 10.32
CA PHE A 144 7.99 5.27 9.58
C PHE A 144 6.75 5.36 10.48
N PRO A 145 6.04 6.51 10.54
CA PRO A 145 4.85 6.64 11.37
C PRO A 145 3.76 5.65 10.91
N LYS A 146 3.31 4.76 11.80
CA LYS A 146 2.36 3.68 11.48
C LYS A 146 1.04 4.21 10.89
N GLU A 147 0.59 5.37 11.33
CA GLU A 147 -0.61 6.05 10.83
C GLU A 147 -0.51 6.46 9.35
N HIS A 148 0.69 6.50 8.80
CA HIS A 148 0.99 6.80 7.40
C HIS A 148 1.31 5.56 6.56
N VAL A 149 1.06 4.37 7.11
CA VAL A 149 1.22 3.09 6.42
C VAL A 149 -0.13 2.43 6.24
N ILE A 150 -0.35 1.82 5.08
CA ILE A 150 -1.53 1.00 4.78
C ILE A 150 -1.13 -0.36 4.25
N VAL A 151 -1.80 -1.41 4.71
CA VAL A 151 -1.63 -2.78 4.21
C VAL A 151 -2.71 -3.06 3.18
N ILE A 152 -2.34 -3.70 2.07
CA ILE A 152 -3.24 -4.04 0.97
C ILE A 152 -3.32 -5.56 0.89
N ALA A 153 -4.55 -6.07 0.78
CA ALA A 153 -4.83 -7.48 0.60
C ALA A 153 -5.99 -7.68 -0.40
N PRO A 154 -6.13 -8.87 -1.00
CA PRO A 154 -7.19 -9.12 -1.99
C PRO A 154 -8.60 -8.96 -1.41
N ASN A 155 -8.83 -9.39 -0.17
CA ASN A 155 -10.14 -9.35 0.49
C ASN A 155 -10.01 -9.11 1.99
N LEU A 156 -11.16 -8.88 2.65
CA LEU A 156 -11.23 -8.52 4.07
C LEU A 156 -10.67 -9.62 4.99
N GLN A 157 -10.89 -10.89 4.67
CA GLN A 157 -10.36 -11.99 5.49
C GLN A 157 -8.83 -11.96 5.51
N LYS A 158 -8.20 -11.93 4.33
CA LYS A 158 -6.74 -11.86 4.20
C LYS A 158 -6.15 -10.59 4.82
N LEU A 159 -6.88 -9.49 4.71
CA LEU A 159 -6.48 -8.25 5.36
C LEU A 159 -6.47 -8.39 6.89
N ASN A 160 -7.54 -8.94 7.46
CA ASN A 160 -7.64 -9.14 8.90
C ASN A 160 -6.55 -10.07 9.43
N ASP A 161 -6.23 -11.14 8.71
CA ASP A 161 -5.14 -12.07 9.05
C ASP A 161 -3.76 -11.36 9.12
N LEU A 162 -3.58 -10.26 8.35
CA LEU A 162 -2.33 -9.48 8.34
C LEU A 162 -2.28 -8.36 9.37
N VAL A 163 -3.43 -7.74 9.68
CA VAL A 163 -3.45 -6.48 10.44
C VAL A 163 -3.97 -6.61 11.86
N ILE A 164 -4.61 -7.74 12.19
CA ILE A 164 -5.11 -8.01 13.54
C ILE A 164 -4.11 -8.87 14.31
N VAL A 165 -3.71 -8.37 15.46
CA VAL A 165 -2.86 -9.09 16.40
C VAL A 165 -3.71 -9.54 17.58
N HIS A 166 -3.54 -10.80 17.96
CA HIS A 166 -4.10 -11.34 19.20
C HIS A 166 -3.19 -10.93 20.36
N ASP A 167 -3.79 -10.39 21.39
CA ASP A 167 -3.11 -9.98 22.61
C ASP A 167 -3.93 -10.44 23.81
N TYR A 168 -3.35 -10.46 24.98
CA TYR A 168 -4.04 -10.83 26.21
C TYR A 168 -3.92 -9.70 27.22
N GLU A 169 -5.06 -9.17 27.66
CA GLU A 169 -5.10 -8.16 28.70
C GLU A 169 -5.40 -8.82 30.04
N PHE A 170 -4.61 -8.47 31.06
CA PHE A 170 -4.83 -8.92 32.43
C PHE A 170 -6.08 -8.25 32.97
N ARG A 171 -7.10 -9.07 33.30
CA ARG A 171 -8.35 -8.64 33.95
C ARG A 171 -8.65 -9.50 35.15
N PRO A 172 -8.13 -9.12 36.34
CA PRO A 172 -8.33 -9.92 37.52
C PRO A 172 -9.82 -9.98 37.89
N ILE A 173 -10.31 -11.17 38.20
CA ILE A 173 -11.62 -11.38 38.77
C ILE A 173 -11.49 -11.11 40.27
N ILE A 174 -12.21 -10.11 40.75
CA ILE A 174 -12.25 -9.75 42.17
C ILE A 174 -13.51 -10.36 42.82
N ASP A 175 -13.33 -11.31 43.71
CA ASP A 175 -14.41 -11.81 44.55
C ASP A 175 -14.55 -10.93 45.78
N TYR A 176 -15.53 -10.06 45.74
CA TYR A 176 -15.79 -9.10 46.82
C TYR A 176 -16.29 -9.76 48.12
N MET A 177 -16.81 -11.00 48.03
CA MET A 177 -17.31 -11.71 49.21
C MET A 177 -16.18 -12.32 50.04
N ASN A 178 -15.16 -12.82 49.37
CA ASN A 178 -14.03 -13.51 49.98
C ASN A 178 -12.73 -12.71 49.95
N GLY A 179 -12.73 -11.54 49.31
CA GLY A 179 -11.53 -10.69 49.15
C GLY A 179 -10.43 -11.33 48.32
N SER A 180 -10.76 -12.37 47.56
CA SER A 180 -9.78 -13.05 46.73
C SER A 180 -9.68 -12.40 45.34
N ILE A 181 -8.47 -12.42 44.78
CA ILE A 181 -8.18 -11.98 43.41
C ILE A 181 -7.69 -13.18 42.62
N THR A 182 -8.44 -13.56 41.61
CA THR A 182 -8.04 -14.61 40.67
C THR A 182 -7.47 -13.96 39.41
N PRO A 183 -6.25 -14.30 39.00
CA PRO A 183 -5.72 -13.82 37.71
C PRO A 183 -6.56 -14.37 36.56
N ASP A 184 -7.00 -13.48 35.71
CA ASP A 184 -7.69 -13.81 34.47
C ASP A 184 -7.10 -13.01 33.31
N PHE A 185 -7.13 -13.59 32.12
CA PHE A 185 -6.62 -12.98 30.90
C PHE A 185 -7.70 -13.03 29.83
N GLU A 186 -8.16 -11.85 29.43
CA GLU A 186 -9.10 -11.73 28.33
C GLU A 186 -8.33 -11.61 27.01
N GLU A 187 -8.68 -12.45 26.04
CA GLU A 187 -8.16 -12.33 24.67
C GLU A 187 -8.71 -11.06 24.03
N VAL A 188 -7.83 -10.21 23.57
CA VAL A 188 -8.17 -8.96 22.89
C VAL A 188 -7.58 -8.94 21.48
N PHE A 189 -8.34 -8.40 20.56
CA PHE A 189 -7.94 -8.26 19.16
C PHE A 189 -7.58 -6.79 18.91
N LYS A 190 -6.30 -6.54 18.62
CA LYS A 190 -5.81 -5.20 18.32
C LYS A 190 -5.49 -5.09 16.82
N ARG A 191 -6.02 -4.07 16.19
CA ARG A 191 -5.63 -3.75 14.83
C ARG A 191 -4.31 -2.97 14.85
N GLU A 192 -3.26 -3.57 14.30
CA GLU A 192 -1.93 -2.95 14.30
C GLU A 192 -1.73 -1.98 13.13
N TRP A 193 -2.33 -2.29 11.97
CA TRP A 193 -2.16 -1.52 10.74
C TRP A 193 -3.49 -1.08 10.14
N LYS A 194 -3.49 0.07 9.48
CA LYS A 194 -4.58 0.43 8.55
C LYS A 194 -4.50 -0.49 7.35
N GLY A 195 -5.65 -0.80 6.74
CA GLY A 195 -5.68 -1.70 5.60
C GLY A 195 -6.75 -1.34 4.60
N PHE A 196 -6.56 -1.82 3.38
CA PHE A 196 -7.44 -1.65 2.25
C PHE A 196 -7.53 -2.94 1.45
N THR A 197 -8.72 -3.27 0.90
CA THR A 197 -8.91 -4.46 0.07
C THR A 197 -9.04 -4.09 -1.40
N VAL A 198 -8.47 -4.93 -2.26
CA VAL A 198 -8.57 -4.75 -3.72
C VAL A 198 -10.00 -4.90 -4.19
N ASP A 199 -10.73 -5.90 -3.66
CA ASP A 199 -12.15 -6.14 -3.97
C ASP A 199 -13.00 -4.88 -3.75
N SER A 200 -12.77 -4.16 -2.64
CA SER A 200 -13.50 -2.91 -2.37
C SER A 200 -13.19 -1.81 -3.38
N ALA A 201 -12.02 -1.83 -4.02
CA ALA A 201 -11.65 -0.88 -5.06
C ALA A 201 -12.34 -1.22 -6.38
N GLU A 202 -12.56 -2.51 -6.65
CA GLU A 202 -13.20 -3.01 -7.88
C GLU A 202 -14.70 -2.76 -7.88
N ASP A 203 -15.39 -3.16 -6.81
CA ASP A 203 -16.83 -2.91 -6.61
C ASP A 203 -17.15 -1.43 -6.81
N PHE A 204 -16.25 -0.59 -6.38
CA PHE A 204 -16.36 0.84 -6.48
C PHE A 204 -16.23 1.38 -7.90
N ILE A 205 -15.38 0.77 -8.73
CA ILE A 205 -15.21 1.12 -10.15
C ILE A 205 -16.45 0.69 -10.95
N ASP A 206 -16.99 -0.47 -10.66
CA ASP A 206 -18.12 -1.04 -11.39
C ASP A 206 -19.45 -0.30 -11.13
N ASP A 207 -19.71 0.09 -9.88
CA ASP A 207 -20.87 0.90 -9.51
C ASP A 207 -20.88 2.26 -10.23
N PHE A 208 -19.71 2.84 -10.48
CA PHE A 208 -19.59 4.09 -11.22
C PHE A 208 -19.58 3.92 -12.75
N ALA A 209 -19.06 2.83 -13.27
CA ALA A 209 -19.10 2.52 -14.70
C ALA A 209 -20.53 2.31 -15.19
N ILE A 210 -21.39 1.72 -14.37
CA ILE A 210 -22.81 1.46 -14.66
C ILE A 210 -23.62 2.77 -14.69
N SER A 211 -23.25 3.78 -13.92
CA SER A 211 -23.97 5.05 -13.83
C SER A 211 -23.75 5.98 -15.04
N GLY A 212 -22.87 5.62 -15.99
CA GLY A 212 -22.66 6.38 -17.24
C GLY A 212 -22.18 7.81 -17.04
N SER A 213 -21.83 8.19 -15.83
CA SER A 213 -21.42 9.54 -15.50
C SER A 213 -19.89 9.69 -15.57
N THR A 214 -19.45 10.88 -15.93
CA THR A 214 -18.07 11.39 -15.87
C THR A 214 -17.40 11.24 -14.49
N ALA A 215 -18.06 10.57 -13.56
CA ALA A 215 -17.64 10.30 -12.19
C ALA A 215 -16.39 9.44 -12.09
N THR A 216 -16.05 8.65 -13.12
CA THR A 216 -14.79 7.85 -13.15
C THR A 216 -13.55 8.73 -12.99
N GLN A 217 -13.64 10.02 -13.29
CA GLN A 217 -12.57 11.00 -13.08
C GLN A 217 -12.55 11.57 -11.65
N ILE A 218 -13.64 11.43 -10.88
CA ILE A 218 -13.83 12.09 -9.58
C ILE A 218 -13.29 11.23 -8.42
N ILE A 219 -13.15 9.94 -8.62
CA ILE A 219 -13.03 8.95 -7.55
C ILE A 219 -11.62 8.82 -6.95
N GLY A 220 -10.57 9.27 -7.64
CA GLY A 220 -9.22 8.85 -7.27
C GLY A 220 -8.79 9.19 -5.84
N GLN A 221 -8.89 10.45 -5.44
CA GLN A 221 -8.26 10.94 -4.21
C GLN A 221 -9.23 11.14 -3.04
N ASP A 222 -10.29 11.91 -3.25
CA ASP A 222 -11.24 12.27 -2.17
C ASP A 222 -11.93 11.04 -1.58
N MET A 223 -11.93 9.95 -2.30
CA MET A 223 -12.58 8.73 -1.92
C MET A 223 -11.65 7.71 -1.32
N LEU A 224 -10.40 7.63 -1.75
CA LEU A 224 -9.38 6.92 -1.01
C LEU A 224 -9.26 7.52 0.39
N ASP A 225 -9.28 8.86 0.50
CA ASP A 225 -9.27 9.55 1.78
C ASP A 225 -10.52 9.21 2.61
N LYS A 226 -11.71 9.18 2.01
CA LYS A 226 -12.97 8.78 2.69
C LYS A 226 -13.00 7.29 3.04
N LEU A 227 -12.49 6.41 2.18
CA LEU A 227 -12.36 4.98 2.48
C LEU A 227 -11.33 4.75 3.59
N LEU A 228 -10.22 5.46 3.58
CA LEU A 228 -9.23 5.39 4.65
C LEU A 228 -9.75 6.00 5.96
N GLU A 229 -10.64 7.00 5.90
CA GLU A 229 -11.36 7.55 7.05
C GLU A 229 -12.49 6.62 7.53
N SER A 230 -13.16 5.90 6.63
CA SER A 230 -14.31 5.03 6.95
C SER A 230 -13.93 3.63 7.44
N VAL A 231 -12.73 3.17 7.16
CA VAL A 231 -12.19 1.87 7.63
C VAL A 231 -11.93 1.78 9.17
N PRO A 232 -11.98 2.85 9.97
CA PRO A 232 -11.48 2.82 11.35
C PRO A 232 -12.37 2.12 12.36
N LEU A 233 -13.60 1.75 12.11
CA LEU A 233 -14.51 1.62 13.26
C LEU A 233 -15.33 0.33 13.37
N TYR A 234 -15.06 -0.71 12.63
CA TYR A 234 -15.82 -1.96 12.78
C TYR A 234 -15.28 -2.96 13.82
N LEU A 235 -14.33 -2.55 14.66
CA LEU A 235 -13.85 -3.37 15.78
C LEU A 235 -14.14 -2.75 17.15
N SER A 236 -15.21 -1.98 17.26
CA SER A 236 -15.71 -1.63 18.58
C SER A 236 -16.76 -2.65 19.02
N SER A 237 -16.35 -3.55 19.88
CA SER A 237 -17.12 -4.39 20.80
C SER A 237 -18.03 -5.46 20.21
N PRO A 238 -17.89 -6.72 20.61
CA PRO A 238 -18.97 -7.68 20.54
C PRO A 238 -20.08 -7.17 21.47
N LYS A 239 -21.24 -6.87 20.91
CA LYS A 239 -22.45 -6.69 21.72
C LYS A 239 -22.72 -8.01 22.43
N LYS A 240 -22.92 -7.88 23.73
CA LYS A 240 -23.41 -8.92 24.63
C LYS A 240 -24.58 -9.72 24.08
#